data_e7b6d20a8fede0d500c5258d747226d6
#
_entry.id   e7b6d20a8fede0d500c5258d747226d6
#
_cell.length_a   1.000
_cell.length_b   1.000
_cell.length_c   1.000
_cell.angle_alpha   90.00
_cell.angle_beta   90.00
_cell.angle_gamma   90.00
#
_symmetry.space_group_name_H-M   'P 1'
#
loop_
_entity.id
_entity.type
_entity.pdbx_description
1 polymer ?
#
loop_
_entity_poly.entity_id
_entity_poly.type
_entity_poly.pdbx_seq_one_letter_code
_entity_poly.pdbx_strand_id
1 'polypeptide(L)'
;MEMNTRIQVEHGITEMITGVDLVRQQLRIASGLPLDLTQEDVTLTGHAIECRINAEDPTANFRPCPGKVEFLHFPGGPGVRVDSALYNGCTLSPYYDSLAAKVMVHAPTRLEAIRRMRRCLEEFTLEGFPTNAELSYDCLLYTSPSPRDTR
;
A
#
# COMPACT_ATOMS: atom_id res chain seq x y z
N MET A 1 10.63 21.99 5.33
CA MET A 1 10.80 20.54 5.64
C MET A 1 9.85 20.22 6.78
N GLU A 2 9.00 19.23 6.64
CA GLU A 2 8.03 18.78 7.64
C GLU A 2 8.47 17.42 8.20
N MET A 3 8.26 17.19 9.48
CA MET A 3 8.50 15.89 10.11
C MET A 3 7.20 15.35 10.70
N ASN A 4 6.77 14.20 10.23
CA ASN A 4 5.59 13.51 10.75
C ASN A 4 6.00 12.62 11.93
N THR A 5 5.76 13.08 13.15
CA THR A 5 6.10 12.35 14.39
C THR A 5 5.02 11.33 14.77
N ARG A 6 4.56 10.56 13.82
CA ARG A 6 3.53 9.51 13.93
C ARG A 6 3.83 8.39 12.96
N ILE A 7 3.16 7.25 13.11
CA ILE A 7 3.20 6.21 12.08
C ILE A 7 2.65 6.76 10.76
N GLN A 8 3.27 6.39 9.66
CA GLN A 8 2.87 6.82 8.32
C GLN A 8 2.02 5.75 7.62
N VAL A 9 1.27 6.16 6.61
CA VAL A 9 0.42 5.25 5.83
C VAL A 9 1.26 4.13 5.22
N GLU A 10 2.45 4.47 4.73
CA GLU A 10 3.41 3.59 4.05
C GLU A 10 4.27 2.71 4.98
N HIS A 11 3.98 2.66 6.29
CA HIS A 11 4.72 1.81 7.25
C HIS A 11 4.79 0.34 6.84
N GLY A 12 3.78 -0.15 6.10
CA GLY A 12 3.72 -1.53 5.63
C GLY A 12 4.89 -1.92 4.74
N ILE A 13 5.47 -0.98 3.97
CA ILE A 13 6.68 -1.21 3.18
C ILE A 13 7.88 -1.53 4.08
N THR A 14 8.06 -0.76 5.15
CA THR A 14 9.11 -1.00 6.13
C THR A 14 8.94 -2.37 6.79
N GLU A 15 7.70 -2.72 7.18
CA GLU A 15 7.40 -4.03 7.75
C GLU A 15 7.74 -5.17 6.80
N MET A 16 7.42 -5.03 5.50
CA MET A 16 7.68 -6.08 4.51
C MET A 16 9.16 -6.30 4.23
N ILE A 17 10.01 -5.27 4.27
CA ILE A 17 11.45 -5.41 4.00
C ILE A 17 12.27 -5.72 5.24
N THR A 18 11.75 -5.44 6.46
CA THR A 18 12.47 -5.68 7.72
C THR A 18 11.95 -6.89 8.48
N GLY A 19 10.72 -7.31 8.23
CA GLY A 19 10.02 -8.31 9.05
C GLY A 19 9.57 -7.80 10.43
N VAL A 20 9.71 -6.50 10.71
CA VAL A 20 9.32 -5.88 11.99
C VAL A 20 7.89 -5.39 11.94
N ASP A 21 7.03 -5.86 12.83
CA ASP A 21 5.67 -5.35 13.03
C ASP A 21 5.72 -4.05 13.85
N LEU A 22 5.63 -2.90 13.17
CA LEU A 22 5.76 -1.58 13.77
C LEU A 22 4.58 -1.26 14.72
N VAL A 23 3.37 -1.68 14.37
CA VAL A 23 2.18 -1.44 15.21
C VAL A 23 2.29 -2.24 16.50
N ARG A 24 2.75 -3.49 16.43
CA ARG A 24 3.03 -4.30 17.63
C ARG A 24 4.06 -3.63 18.53
N GLN A 25 5.15 -3.09 17.96
CA GLN A 25 6.16 -2.38 18.75
C GLN A 25 5.59 -1.12 19.41
N GLN A 26 4.74 -0.35 18.72
CA GLN A 26 4.06 0.79 19.32
C GLN A 26 3.18 0.38 20.51
N LEU A 27 2.40 -0.71 20.38
CA LEU A 27 1.57 -1.23 21.48
C LEU A 27 2.40 -1.69 22.66
N ARG A 28 3.55 -2.33 22.43
CA ARG A 28 4.50 -2.73 23.48
C ARG A 28 5.00 -1.52 24.26
N ILE A 29 5.49 -0.49 23.56
CA ILE A 29 6.00 0.73 24.17
C ILE A 29 4.90 1.45 24.95
N ALA A 30 3.71 1.57 24.40
CA ALA A 30 2.56 2.16 25.07
C ALA A 30 2.14 1.40 26.33
N SER A 31 2.43 0.10 26.41
CA SER A 31 2.21 -0.75 27.59
C SER A 31 3.35 -0.68 28.62
N GLY A 32 4.34 0.19 28.39
CA GLY A 32 5.51 0.33 29.30
C GLY A 32 6.58 -0.75 29.10
N LEU A 33 6.49 -1.57 28.07
CA LEU A 33 7.49 -2.59 27.75
C LEU A 33 8.58 -2.00 26.83
N PRO A 34 9.85 -2.42 26.95
CA PRO A 34 10.90 -2.01 26.02
C PRO A 34 10.68 -2.64 24.63
N LEU A 35 11.38 -2.11 23.62
CA LEU A 35 11.52 -2.79 22.33
C LEU A 35 12.09 -4.20 22.56
N ASP A 36 11.62 -5.17 21.77
CA ASP A 36 12.13 -6.55 21.78
C ASP A 36 13.14 -6.83 20.65
N LEU A 37 13.69 -5.77 20.09
CA LEU A 37 14.71 -5.80 19.03
C LEU A 37 15.72 -4.69 19.23
N THR A 38 16.92 -4.91 18.70
CA THR A 38 18.00 -3.92 18.62
C THR A 38 18.17 -3.45 17.16
N GLN A 39 18.99 -2.42 16.94
CA GLN A 39 19.29 -1.97 15.58
C GLN A 39 19.98 -3.05 14.73
N GLU A 40 20.74 -3.92 15.35
CA GLU A 40 21.48 -5.01 14.68
C GLU A 40 20.56 -6.13 14.19
N ASP A 41 19.37 -6.28 14.82
CA ASP A 41 18.37 -7.25 14.41
C ASP A 41 17.61 -6.80 13.13
N VAL A 42 17.69 -5.50 12.78
CA VAL A 42 16.97 -4.93 11.64
C VAL A 42 17.79 -5.11 10.36
N THR A 43 17.40 -6.06 9.55
CA THR A 43 17.99 -6.31 8.22
C THR A 43 17.01 -5.97 7.11
N LEU A 44 17.50 -5.32 6.04
CA LEU A 44 16.68 -5.00 4.89
C LEU A 44 16.78 -6.12 3.85
N THR A 45 15.63 -6.72 3.50
CA THR A 45 15.59 -7.86 2.56
C THR A 45 14.65 -7.53 1.40
N GLY A 46 15.16 -7.68 0.17
CA GLY A 46 14.39 -7.52 -1.05
C GLY A 46 13.92 -6.09 -1.32
N HIS A 47 12.82 -5.99 -2.05
CA HIS A 47 12.17 -4.73 -2.44
C HIS A 47 10.68 -4.81 -2.23
N ALA A 48 10.08 -3.74 -1.69
CA ALA A 48 8.64 -3.63 -1.54
C ALA A 48 8.13 -2.39 -2.29
N ILE A 49 6.91 -2.49 -2.81
CA ILE A 49 6.18 -1.40 -3.47
C ILE A 49 4.80 -1.33 -2.86
N GLU A 50 4.31 -0.12 -2.60
CA GLU A 50 2.93 0.15 -2.19
C GLU A 50 2.24 0.98 -3.26
N CYS A 51 1.01 0.59 -3.62
CA CYS A 51 0.07 1.42 -4.34
C CYS A 51 -1.11 1.73 -3.42
N ARG A 52 -1.36 3.01 -3.17
CA ARG A 52 -2.55 3.49 -2.48
C ARG A 52 -3.69 3.54 -3.48
N ILE A 53 -4.74 2.77 -3.22
CA ILE A 53 -5.95 2.81 -4.01
C ILE A 53 -6.91 3.80 -3.34
N ASN A 54 -7.14 4.91 -4.02
CA ASN A 54 -8.01 5.98 -3.54
C ASN A 54 -9.31 6.00 -4.35
N ALA A 55 -10.42 6.30 -3.68
CA ALA A 55 -11.71 6.59 -4.29
C ALA A 55 -11.68 7.99 -4.90
N GLU A 56 -11.00 8.12 -6.02
CA GLU A 56 -10.76 9.37 -6.74
C GLU A 56 -10.93 9.14 -8.24
N ASP A 57 -11.44 10.15 -8.93
CA ASP A 57 -11.57 10.11 -10.37
C ASP A 57 -10.37 10.81 -11.04
N PRO A 58 -9.42 10.06 -11.63
CA PRO A 58 -8.26 10.65 -12.32
C PRO A 58 -8.66 11.54 -13.51
N THR A 59 -9.81 11.27 -14.14
CA THR A 59 -10.29 12.05 -15.29
C THR A 59 -10.93 13.37 -14.87
N ALA A 60 -11.34 13.49 -13.61
CA ALA A 60 -11.97 14.67 -13.01
C ALA A 60 -11.05 15.39 -12.01
N ASN A 61 -9.76 15.50 -12.35
CA ASN A 61 -8.74 16.16 -11.51
C ASN A 61 -8.62 15.55 -10.11
N PHE A 62 -8.67 14.21 -10.02
CA PHE A 62 -8.57 13.45 -8.76
C PHE A 62 -9.61 13.84 -7.71
N ARG A 63 -10.79 14.24 -8.16
CA ARG A 63 -11.88 14.56 -7.25
C ARG A 63 -12.27 13.31 -6.44
N PRO A 64 -12.34 13.41 -5.10
CA PRO A 64 -12.84 12.32 -4.26
C PRO A 64 -14.25 11.87 -4.67
N CYS A 65 -14.43 10.57 -4.83
CA CYS A 65 -15.67 9.95 -5.28
C CYS A 65 -16.05 8.77 -4.36
N PRO A 66 -16.27 9.03 -3.05
CA PRO A 66 -16.66 7.96 -2.12
C PRO A 66 -18.04 7.41 -2.52
N GLY A 67 -18.24 6.12 -2.33
CA GLY A 67 -19.48 5.45 -2.73
C GLY A 67 -19.67 4.10 -2.04
N LYS A 68 -20.71 3.39 -2.48
CA LYS A 68 -20.98 2.03 -2.03
C LYS A 68 -20.15 1.05 -2.86
N VAL A 69 -19.52 0.09 -2.20
CA VAL A 69 -18.82 -1.03 -2.84
C VAL A 69 -19.86 -2.03 -3.35
N GLU A 70 -19.99 -2.17 -4.65
CA GLU A 70 -20.88 -3.13 -5.28
C GLU A 70 -20.21 -4.50 -5.43
N PHE A 71 -18.96 -4.50 -5.90
CA PHE A 71 -18.13 -5.69 -5.98
C PHE A 71 -16.69 -5.35 -5.60
N LEU A 72 -16.02 -6.27 -4.88
CA LEU A 72 -14.63 -6.13 -4.45
C LEU A 72 -13.91 -7.46 -4.55
N HIS A 73 -12.77 -7.44 -5.25
CA HIS A 73 -11.81 -8.53 -5.25
C HIS A 73 -10.41 -7.98 -4.97
N PHE A 74 -9.76 -8.52 -3.94
CA PHE A 74 -8.38 -8.20 -3.61
C PHE A 74 -7.42 -9.23 -4.20
N PRO A 75 -6.28 -8.77 -4.77
CA PRO A 75 -5.24 -9.68 -5.23
C PRO A 75 -4.63 -10.46 -4.06
N GLY A 76 -4.10 -11.64 -4.35
CA GLY A 76 -3.50 -12.49 -3.35
C GLY A 76 -2.22 -13.18 -3.82
N GLY A 77 -1.68 -14.06 -2.97
CA GLY A 77 -0.53 -14.89 -3.26
C GLY A 77 0.75 -14.49 -2.52
N PRO A 78 1.87 -15.23 -2.73
CA PRO A 78 3.12 -15.00 -2.02
C PRO A 78 3.67 -13.60 -2.24
N GLY A 79 4.04 -12.92 -1.14
CA GLY A 79 4.59 -11.57 -1.17
C GLY A 79 3.58 -10.50 -1.56
N VAL A 80 2.28 -10.75 -1.38
CA VAL A 80 1.20 -9.76 -1.52
C VAL A 80 0.56 -9.53 -0.17
N ARG A 81 0.36 -8.25 0.17
CA ARG A 81 -0.39 -7.80 1.35
C ARG A 81 -1.36 -6.71 0.93
N VAL A 82 -2.59 -6.82 1.39
CA VAL A 82 -3.60 -5.78 1.22
C VAL A 82 -4.13 -5.34 2.58
N ASP A 83 -4.01 -4.05 2.87
CA ASP A 83 -4.61 -3.44 4.05
C ASP A 83 -5.81 -2.61 3.63
N SER A 84 -7.00 -3.02 4.06
CA SER A 84 -8.26 -2.34 3.77
C SER A 84 -9.31 -2.67 4.81
N ALA A 85 -10.27 -1.76 5.01
CA ALA A 85 -11.48 -2.00 5.78
C ALA A 85 -12.71 -2.29 4.88
N LEU A 86 -12.53 -2.28 3.55
CA LEU A 86 -13.62 -2.47 2.60
C LEU A 86 -14.05 -3.94 2.50
N TYR A 87 -15.33 -4.12 2.26
CA TYR A 87 -15.98 -5.39 1.93
C TYR A 87 -17.18 -5.15 1.02
N ASN A 88 -17.67 -6.19 0.34
CA ASN A 88 -18.84 -6.08 -0.54
C ASN A 88 -20.05 -5.52 0.20
N GLY A 89 -20.64 -4.47 -0.34
CA GLY A 89 -21.82 -3.81 0.21
C GLY A 89 -21.53 -2.72 1.24
N CYS A 90 -20.28 -2.53 1.71
CA CYS A 90 -19.95 -1.39 2.58
C CYS A 90 -19.96 -0.07 1.81
N THR A 91 -19.98 1.05 2.54
CA THR A 91 -19.91 2.39 1.97
C THR A 91 -18.66 3.10 2.48
N LEU A 92 -17.83 3.59 1.56
CA LEU A 92 -16.71 4.45 1.91
C LEU A 92 -17.25 5.83 2.31
N SER A 93 -16.87 6.28 3.50
CA SER A 93 -17.37 7.53 4.09
C SER A 93 -16.79 8.76 3.37
N PRO A 94 -17.61 9.78 3.03
CA PRO A 94 -17.11 11.03 2.47
C PRO A 94 -16.47 11.97 3.51
N TYR A 95 -16.52 11.62 4.80
CA TYR A 95 -16.04 12.47 5.91
C TYR A 95 -14.57 12.22 6.27
N TYR A 96 -13.92 11.25 5.64
CA TYR A 96 -12.54 10.87 5.85
C TYR A 96 -11.76 10.93 4.54
N ASP A 97 -10.49 10.56 4.60
CA ASP A 97 -9.63 10.40 3.43
C ASP A 97 -10.25 9.43 2.40
N SER A 98 -9.95 9.66 1.13
CA SER A 98 -10.38 8.82 -0.01
C SER A 98 -9.72 7.44 -0.05
N LEU A 99 -8.78 7.13 0.86
CA LEU A 99 -8.03 5.87 0.86
C LEU A 99 -8.96 4.67 1.03
N ALA A 100 -9.07 3.87 -0.01
CA ALA A 100 -9.87 2.65 -0.06
C ALA A 100 -9.07 1.40 0.35
N ALA A 101 -7.84 1.29 -0.14
CA ALA A 101 -6.96 0.15 0.15
C ALA A 101 -5.48 0.54 -0.05
N LYS A 102 -4.59 -0.21 0.60
CA LYS A 102 -3.17 -0.24 0.28
C LYS A 102 -2.83 -1.62 -0.27
N VAL A 103 -2.42 -1.68 -1.52
CA VAL A 103 -1.87 -2.91 -2.11
C VAL A 103 -0.36 -2.85 -2.00
N MET A 104 0.22 -3.82 -1.35
CA MET A 104 1.66 -3.89 -1.10
C MET A 104 2.21 -5.21 -1.62
N VAL A 105 3.39 -5.16 -2.20
CA VAL A 105 4.11 -6.34 -2.67
C VAL A 105 5.55 -6.34 -2.20
N HIS A 106 6.10 -7.52 -2.02
CA HIS A 106 7.51 -7.75 -1.69
C HIS A 106 8.09 -8.81 -2.62
N ALA A 107 9.30 -8.59 -3.13
CA ALA A 107 10.04 -9.53 -3.96
C ALA A 107 11.55 -9.40 -3.73
N PRO A 108 12.37 -10.41 -4.12
CA PRO A 108 13.82 -10.35 -3.99
C PRO A 108 14.44 -9.15 -4.73
N THR A 109 13.92 -8.79 -5.90
CA THR A 109 14.45 -7.70 -6.73
C THR A 109 13.37 -6.65 -7.01
N ARG A 110 13.82 -5.41 -7.32
CA ARG A 110 12.90 -4.33 -7.71
C ARG A 110 12.05 -4.69 -8.94
N LEU A 111 12.66 -5.31 -9.95
CA LEU A 111 11.94 -5.69 -11.16
C LEU A 111 10.85 -6.73 -10.89
N GLU A 112 11.12 -7.70 -10.04
CA GLU A 112 10.12 -8.70 -9.62
C GLU A 112 9.00 -8.04 -8.79
N ALA A 113 9.32 -7.09 -7.92
CA ALA A 113 8.32 -6.32 -7.17
C ALA A 113 7.41 -5.53 -8.12
N ILE A 114 7.96 -4.85 -9.15
CA ILE A 114 7.19 -4.14 -10.18
C ILE A 114 6.26 -5.11 -10.93
N ARG A 115 6.77 -6.25 -11.40
CA ARG A 115 5.98 -7.27 -12.11
C ARG A 115 4.85 -7.82 -11.22
N ARG A 116 5.14 -8.06 -9.95
CA ARG A 116 4.16 -8.53 -8.96
C ARG A 116 3.08 -7.48 -8.70
N MET A 117 3.46 -6.20 -8.55
CA MET A 117 2.50 -5.12 -8.35
C MET A 117 1.60 -4.94 -9.56
N ARG A 118 2.15 -5.00 -10.78
CA ARG A 118 1.34 -4.93 -12.00
C ARG A 118 0.29 -6.03 -12.04
N ARG A 119 0.68 -7.30 -11.80
CA ARG A 119 -0.26 -8.41 -11.70
C ARG A 119 -1.34 -8.15 -10.63
N CYS A 120 -0.95 -7.62 -9.47
CA CYS A 120 -1.91 -7.31 -8.41
C CYS A 120 -2.91 -6.23 -8.83
N LEU A 121 -2.47 -5.20 -9.55
CA LEU A 121 -3.36 -4.14 -10.03
C LEU A 121 -4.28 -4.62 -11.18
N GLU A 122 -3.82 -5.55 -12.03
CA GLU A 122 -4.65 -6.23 -13.03
C GLU A 122 -5.74 -7.10 -12.39
N GLU A 123 -5.43 -7.74 -11.27
CA GLU A 123 -6.33 -8.64 -10.53
C GLU A 123 -7.28 -7.85 -9.60
N PHE A 124 -6.86 -6.67 -9.13
CA PHE A 124 -7.66 -5.83 -8.25
C PHE A 124 -8.92 -5.34 -8.95
N THR A 125 -10.08 -5.64 -8.36
CA THR A 125 -11.37 -5.18 -8.86
C THR A 125 -12.15 -4.48 -7.76
N LEU A 126 -12.61 -3.26 -8.01
CA LEU A 126 -13.53 -2.53 -7.17
C LEU A 126 -14.57 -1.85 -8.05
N GLU A 127 -15.86 -2.19 -7.84
CA GLU A 127 -16.99 -1.60 -8.53
C GLU A 127 -17.84 -0.80 -7.54
N GLY A 128 -18.48 0.26 -8.05
CA GLY A 128 -19.36 1.16 -7.31
C GLY A 128 -18.89 2.62 -7.28
N PHE A 129 -17.57 2.86 -7.42
CA PHE A 129 -16.99 4.20 -7.58
C PHE A 129 -15.64 4.13 -8.29
N PRO A 130 -15.19 5.22 -8.94
CA PRO A 130 -13.91 5.27 -9.62
C PRO A 130 -12.75 5.25 -8.62
N THR A 131 -11.61 4.67 -9.06
CA THR A 131 -10.37 4.64 -8.30
C THR A 131 -9.17 5.01 -9.18
N ASN A 132 -8.03 5.27 -8.57
CA ASN A 132 -6.76 5.52 -9.25
C ASN A 132 -5.97 4.23 -9.55
N ALA A 133 -6.57 3.04 -9.47
CA ALA A 133 -5.86 1.76 -9.65
C ALA A 133 -5.26 1.63 -11.07
N GLU A 134 -6.01 1.98 -12.11
CA GLU A 134 -5.56 1.95 -13.51
C GLU A 134 -4.39 2.92 -13.74
N LEU A 135 -4.48 4.15 -13.20
CA LEU A 135 -3.38 5.11 -13.26
C LEU A 135 -2.12 4.56 -12.56
N SER A 136 -2.27 3.89 -11.43
CA SER A 136 -1.14 3.26 -10.71
C SER A 136 -0.48 2.17 -11.56
N TYR A 137 -1.27 1.40 -12.29
CA TYR A 137 -0.78 0.41 -13.25
C TYR A 137 0.01 1.06 -14.40
N ASP A 138 -0.54 2.12 -15.01
CA ASP A 138 0.12 2.87 -16.07
C ASP A 138 1.44 3.50 -15.61
N CYS A 139 1.48 4.04 -14.41
CA CYS A 139 2.71 4.56 -13.83
C CYS A 139 3.82 3.49 -13.78
N LEU A 140 3.48 2.25 -13.45
CA LEU A 140 4.45 1.15 -13.41
C LEU A 140 4.88 0.67 -14.80
N LEU A 141 4.07 0.92 -15.84
CA LEU A 141 4.42 0.63 -17.23
C LEU A 141 5.45 1.63 -17.79
N TYR A 142 5.22 2.93 -17.58
CA TYR A 142 5.91 4.01 -18.28
C TYR A 142 7.02 4.67 -17.46
N THR A 143 6.95 4.66 -16.13
CA THR A 143 7.87 5.42 -15.26
C THR A 143 8.92 4.55 -14.57
N SER A 144 9.07 3.34 -14.99
CA SER A 144 9.82 2.30 -14.30
C SER A 144 11.35 2.29 -14.40
N PRO A 145 12.12 3.19 -14.99
CA PRO A 145 13.47 3.37 -14.49
C PRO A 145 13.49 4.53 -13.48
N SER A 146 13.59 4.20 -12.19
CA SER A 146 14.02 5.17 -11.19
C SER A 146 15.39 5.71 -11.59
N PRO A 147 15.73 7.01 -11.35
CA PRO A 147 17.09 7.52 -11.52
C PRO A 147 18.16 6.73 -10.76
N ARG A 148 17.76 5.90 -9.80
CA ARG A 148 18.66 4.98 -9.07
C ARG A 148 18.95 3.68 -9.82
N ASP A 149 18.15 3.34 -10.83
CA ASP A 149 18.30 2.09 -11.62
C ASP A 149 19.24 2.26 -12.82
N THR A 150 19.77 3.46 -13.04
CA THR A 150 20.69 3.82 -14.14
C THR A 150 22.17 3.85 -13.72
N ARG A 151 22.52 3.23 -12.61
CA ARG A 151 23.91 3.10 -12.16
C ARG A 151 24.42 1.68 -12.27
#